data_15ed1018c948404aacfccac313acb30d
#
_entry.id   15ed1018c948404aacfccac313acb30d
#
_cell.length_a   1.000
_cell.length_b   1.000
_cell.length_c   1.000
_cell.angle_alpha   90.00
_cell.angle_beta   90.00
_cell.angle_gamma   90.00
#
_symmetry.space_group_name_H-M   'P 1'
#
loop_
_entity.id
_entity.type
_entity.pdbx_description
1 polymer ?
#
loop_
_entity_poly.entity_id
_entity_poly.type
_entity_poly.pdbx_seq_one_letter_code
_entity_poly.pdbx_strand_id
1 'polypeptide(L)'
;LILSDISSQAPSGMPRHCQNAWLSIPAQLEKSSRRFQYSLITKGATAKTYEKPLDWLLRSGYALASRRTSLHLYPTDCGLCARVLGVPSYQLLTGSDTPAARACTETFLAQHFTRNGYTLSYWSSGNQAEVPFLLEKEGRHIAVDYRLTPHQKTRNLTRFRAEMNTDVEMYLLSVEDFREKENYHIVPVYAGF
;
A
#
# COMPACT_ATOMS: atom_id res chain seq x y z
N LEU A 1 -13.43 11.04 -14.18
CA LEU A 1 -14.38 10.92 -13.09
C LEU A 1 -13.74 11.29 -11.74
N ILE A 2 -12.79 10.52 -11.20
CA ILE A 2 -12.19 10.80 -9.87
C ILE A 2 -11.54 12.19 -9.77
N LEU A 3 -10.82 12.64 -10.79
CA LEU A 3 -10.19 13.96 -10.78
C LEU A 3 -11.20 15.10 -10.83
N SER A 4 -12.31 14.91 -11.55
CA SER A 4 -13.42 15.86 -11.56
C SER A 4 -14.09 15.93 -10.19
N ASP A 5 -14.26 14.79 -9.55
CA ASP A 5 -14.82 14.68 -8.21
C ASP A 5 -13.93 15.38 -7.16
N ILE A 6 -12.63 15.07 -7.15
CA ILE A 6 -11.65 15.79 -6.32
C ILE A 6 -11.71 17.31 -6.57
N SER A 7 -11.83 17.72 -7.85
CA SER A 7 -11.86 19.15 -8.19
C SER A 7 -13.10 19.87 -7.65
N SER A 8 -14.25 19.20 -7.68
CA SER A 8 -15.51 19.77 -7.21
C SER A 8 -15.66 19.81 -5.69
N GLN A 9 -15.01 18.86 -5.00
CA GLN A 9 -15.14 18.65 -3.55
C GLN A 9 -14.04 19.34 -2.75
N ALA A 10 -12.86 19.55 -3.36
CA ALA A 10 -11.72 20.13 -2.65
C ALA A 10 -11.95 21.59 -2.27
N PRO A 11 -11.46 22.05 -1.09
CA PRO A 11 -11.55 23.43 -0.67
C PRO A 11 -10.98 24.43 -1.69
N SER A 12 -11.54 25.63 -1.72
CA SER A 12 -11.08 26.68 -2.62
C SER A 12 -9.56 26.90 -2.54
N GLY A 13 -8.92 27.03 -3.69
CA GLY A 13 -7.46 27.17 -3.83
C GLY A 13 -6.67 25.85 -3.77
N MET A 14 -7.31 24.70 -3.47
CA MET A 14 -6.62 23.41 -3.32
C MET A 14 -6.88 22.37 -4.43
N PRO A 15 -7.91 22.48 -5.31
CA PRO A 15 -8.28 21.40 -6.21
C PRO A 15 -7.11 20.85 -7.02
N ARG A 16 -6.33 21.74 -7.65
CA ARG A 16 -5.17 21.35 -8.48
C ARG A 16 -4.07 20.65 -7.66
N HIS A 17 -3.84 21.10 -6.44
CA HIS A 17 -2.84 20.45 -5.57
C HIS A 17 -3.31 19.07 -5.13
N CYS A 18 -4.59 18.91 -4.80
CA CYS A 18 -5.18 17.61 -4.46
C CYS A 18 -5.09 16.64 -5.66
N GLN A 19 -5.46 17.09 -6.86
CA GLN A 19 -5.34 16.26 -8.08
C GLN A 19 -3.91 15.83 -8.35
N ASN A 20 -2.94 16.77 -8.30
CA ASN A 20 -1.52 16.47 -8.54
C ASN A 20 -0.98 15.49 -7.49
N ALA A 21 -1.30 15.71 -6.22
CA ALA A 21 -0.90 14.81 -5.15
C ALA A 21 -1.47 13.41 -5.38
N TRP A 22 -2.76 13.30 -5.65
CA TRP A 22 -3.44 12.03 -5.88
C TRP A 22 -2.87 11.26 -7.07
N LEU A 23 -2.66 11.94 -8.22
CA LEU A 23 -2.07 11.35 -9.42
C LEU A 23 -0.64 10.83 -9.20
N SER A 24 0.10 11.42 -8.27
CA SER A 24 1.47 11.01 -7.99
C SER A 24 1.57 9.72 -7.15
N ILE A 25 0.50 9.35 -6.42
CA ILE A 25 0.53 8.21 -5.49
C ILE A 25 0.88 6.90 -6.20
N PRO A 26 0.18 6.47 -7.28
CA PRO A 26 0.47 5.20 -7.93
C PRO A 26 1.93 5.10 -8.42
N ALA A 27 2.44 6.13 -9.07
CA ALA A 27 3.83 6.15 -9.57
C ALA A 27 4.88 6.12 -8.45
N GLN A 28 4.55 6.58 -7.26
CA GLN A 28 5.44 6.48 -6.09
C GLN A 28 5.41 5.09 -5.46
N LEU A 29 4.28 4.38 -5.54
CA LEU A 29 4.17 2.98 -5.10
C LEU A 29 4.97 2.01 -5.96
N GLU A 30 5.22 2.30 -7.24
CA GLU A 30 6.08 1.48 -8.09
C GLU A 30 7.55 1.50 -7.67
N LYS A 31 7.96 2.50 -6.87
CA LYS A 31 9.36 2.60 -6.42
C LYS A 31 9.64 1.58 -5.32
N SER A 32 10.85 1.08 -5.27
CA SER A 32 11.28 0.09 -4.28
C SER A 32 11.10 0.55 -2.84
N SER A 33 11.24 1.84 -2.56
CA SER A 33 11.07 2.37 -1.19
C SER A 33 9.61 2.65 -0.82
N ARG A 34 8.69 2.74 -1.77
CA ARG A 34 7.25 3.10 -1.59
C ARG A 34 7.01 4.36 -0.73
N ARG A 35 8.08 4.96 -0.25
CA ARG A 35 8.04 6.15 0.59
C ARG A 35 7.49 7.33 -0.19
N PHE A 36 6.42 7.93 0.30
CA PHE A 36 5.85 9.13 -0.32
C PHE A 36 6.79 10.33 -0.15
N GLN A 37 7.06 11.02 -1.25
CA GLN A 37 7.94 12.18 -1.31
C GLN A 37 7.23 13.34 -2.00
N TYR A 38 7.14 14.48 -1.33
CA TYR A 38 6.51 15.69 -1.88
C TYR A 38 7.17 16.15 -3.17
N SER A 39 8.50 16.09 -3.26
CA SER A 39 9.27 16.49 -4.45
C SER A 39 8.92 15.71 -5.72
N LEU A 40 8.26 14.55 -5.59
CA LEU A 40 7.83 13.71 -6.70
C LEU A 40 6.40 14.01 -7.18
N ILE A 41 5.68 14.91 -6.53
CA ILE A 41 4.35 15.34 -6.98
C ILE A 41 4.48 16.19 -8.25
N THR A 42 5.25 17.25 -8.16
CA THR A 42 5.58 18.16 -9.29
C THR A 42 6.91 18.83 -9.01
N LYS A 43 7.52 19.41 -10.04
CA LYS A 43 8.75 20.21 -9.88
C LYS A 43 8.52 21.35 -8.86
N GLY A 44 9.37 21.40 -7.83
CA GLY A 44 9.29 22.41 -6.76
C GLY A 44 8.23 22.16 -5.68
N ALA A 45 7.59 20.97 -5.68
CA ALA A 45 6.64 20.60 -4.63
C ALA A 45 7.33 20.44 -3.28
N THR A 46 6.71 21.00 -2.24
CA THR A 46 7.22 20.95 -0.85
C THR A 46 6.11 20.50 0.11
N ALA A 47 6.49 20.07 1.30
CA ALA A 47 5.54 19.75 2.36
C ALA A 47 4.63 20.96 2.67
N LYS A 48 5.18 22.16 2.76
CA LYS A 48 4.41 23.39 3.00
C LYS A 48 3.25 23.59 2.03
N THR A 49 3.43 23.21 0.76
CA THR A 49 2.42 23.36 -0.30
C THR A 49 1.41 22.22 -0.31
N TYR A 50 1.85 20.99 0.02
CA TYR A 50 1.05 19.79 -0.22
C TYR A 50 0.54 19.08 1.05
N GLU A 51 0.96 19.50 2.24
CA GLU A 51 0.48 18.91 3.50
C GLU A 51 -1.04 19.02 3.66
N LYS A 52 -1.61 20.21 3.48
CA LYS A 52 -3.07 20.40 3.56
C LYS A 52 -3.85 19.68 2.46
N PRO A 53 -3.45 19.71 1.16
CA PRO A 53 -4.04 18.87 0.12
C PRO A 53 -4.03 17.40 0.43
N LEU A 54 -2.91 16.86 0.96
CA LEU A 54 -2.81 15.46 1.35
C LEU A 54 -3.70 15.11 2.55
N ASP A 55 -3.70 15.94 3.57
CA ASP A 55 -4.58 15.73 4.74
C ASP A 55 -6.06 15.72 4.30
N TRP A 56 -6.45 16.60 3.39
CA TRP A 56 -7.79 16.59 2.84
C TRP A 56 -8.09 15.30 2.07
N LEU A 57 -7.19 14.82 1.20
CA LEU A 57 -7.37 13.57 0.45
C LEU A 57 -7.55 12.37 1.39
N LEU A 58 -6.80 12.32 2.49
CA LEU A 58 -6.91 11.26 3.49
C LEU A 58 -8.24 11.31 4.25
N ARG A 59 -8.64 12.49 4.73
CA ARG A 59 -9.90 12.66 5.47
C ARG A 59 -11.14 12.44 4.60
N SER A 60 -11.06 12.81 3.34
CA SER A 60 -12.17 12.64 2.38
C SER A 60 -12.21 11.25 1.75
N GLY A 61 -11.29 10.35 2.15
CA GLY A 61 -11.29 8.96 1.68
C GLY A 61 -10.81 8.77 0.23
N TYR A 62 -10.10 9.73 -0.36
CA TYR A 62 -9.50 9.57 -1.69
C TYR A 62 -8.16 8.83 -1.67
N ALA A 63 -7.52 8.78 -0.52
CA ALA A 63 -6.28 8.05 -0.30
C ALA A 63 -6.26 7.37 1.07
N LEU A 64 -5.48 6.31 1.19
CA LEU A 64 -5.20 5.59 2.43
C LEU A 64 -3.74 5.81 2.82
N ALA A 65 -3.46 5.74 4.12
CA ALA A 65 -2.11 5.92 4.63
C ALA A 65 -1.66 4.73 5.49
N SER A 66 -0.41 4.32 5.29
CA SER A 66 0.34 3.48 6.22
C SER A 66 1.50 4.29 6.78
N ARG A 67 1.63 4.35 8.10
CA ARG A 67 2.59 5.23 8.78
C ARG A 67 3.45 4.45 9.76
N ARG A 68 4.76 4.72 9.73
CA ARG A 68 5.71 4.36 10.77
C ARG A 68 6.81 5.42 10.82
N THR A 69 7.97 5.15 10.26
CA THR A 69 9.08 6.13 10.13
C THR A 69 8.92 7.04 8.92
N SER A 70 8.18 6.61 7.92
CA SER A 70 7.80 7.39 6.74
C SER A 70 6.33 7.15 6.39
N LEU A 71 5.84 7.86 5.40
CA LEU A 71 4.48 7.78 4.91
C LEU A 71 4.43 6.97 3.63
N HIS A 72 3.60 5.93 3.59
CA HIS A 72 3.16 5.25 2.38
C HIS A 72 1.72 5.64 2.11
N LEU A 73 1.40 5.92 0.87
CA LEU A 73 0.05 6.31 0.44
C LEU A 73 -0.45 5.34 -0.61
N TYR A 74 -1.73 5.04 -0.54
CA TYR A 74 -2.43 4.19 -1.49
C TYR A 74 -3.67 4.92 -2.01
N PRO A 75 -4.02 4.81 -3.31
CA PRO A 75 -5.37 5.16 -3.76
C PRO A 75 -6.40 4.28 -3.02
N THR A 76 -7.62 4.75 -2.89
CA THR A 76 -8.71 3.97 -2.26
C THR A 76 -9.30 2.90 -3.16
N ASP A 77 -8.86 2.81 -4.41
CA ASP A 77 -9.34 1.85 -5.39
C ASP A 77 -8.20 1.33 -6.28
N CYS A 78 -8.05 0.00 -6.32
CA CYS A 78 -6.99 -0.64 -7.10
C CYS A 78 -7.21 -0.55 -8.62
N GLY A 79 -8.45 -0.45 -9.08
CA GLY A 79 -8.76 -0.25 -10.50
C GLY A 79 -8.35 1.16 -10.96
N LEU A 80 -8.55 2.17 -10.10
CA LEU A 80 -8.04 3.52 -10.36
C LEU A 80 -6.51 3.56 -10.33
N CYS A 81 -5.87 2.83 -9.42
CA CYS A 81 -4.42 2.67 -9.41
C CYS A 81 -3.91 2.09 -10.75
N ALA A 82 -4.48 0.97 -11.18
CA ALA A 82 -4.15 0.32 -12.44
C ALA A 82 -4.37 1.25 -13.65
N ARG A 83 -5.46 2.01 -13.64
CA ARG A 83 -5.77 2.98 -14.71
C ARG A 83 -4.74 4.09 -14.81
N VAL A 84 -4.31 4.64 -13.67
CA VAL A 84 -3.28 5.71 -13.64
C VAL A 84 -1.93 5.19 -14.12
N LEU A 85 -1.57 3.95 -13.73
CA LEU A 85 -0.32 3.31 -14.15
C LEU A 85 -0.37 2.75 -15.58
N GLY A 86 -1.53 2.78 -16.24
CA GLY A 86 -1.70 2.23 -17.59
C GLY A 86 -1.57 0.70 -17.64
N VAL A 87 -1.84 0.00 -16.52
CA VAL A 87 -1.76 -1.47 -16.45
C VAL A 87 -2.99 -2.09 -17.06
N PRO A 88 -2.85 -2.90 -18.12
CA PRO A 88 -3.97 -3.65 -18.67
C PRO A 88 -4.47 -4.71 -17.69
N SER A 89 -5.79 -4.88 -17.57
CA SER A 89 -6.40 -5.82 -16.62
C SER A 89 -5.87 -7.25 -16.74
N TYR A 90 -5.56 -7.71 -17.97
CA TYR A 90 -5.03 -9.05 -18.18
C TYR A 90 -3.66 -9.28 -17.50
N GLN A 91 -2.82 -8.24 -17.40
CA GLN A 91 -1.52 -8.36 -16.71
C GLN A 91 -1.69 -8.60 -15.21
N LEU A 92 -2.71 -8.03 -14.60
CA LEU A 92 -3.04 -8.30 -13.19
C LEU A 92 -3.54 -9.73 -12.99
N LEU A 93 -4.28 -10.27 -13.97
CA LEU A 93 -4.84 -11.62 -13.92
C LEU A 93 -3.79 -12.71 -14.20
N THR A 94 -2.76 -12.41 -14.98
CA THR A 94 -1.71 -13.39 -15.35
C THR A 94 -0.61 -13.55 -14.29
N GLY A 95 -0.67 -12.80 -13.18
CA GLY A 95 0.25 -12.99 -12.06
C GLY A 95 1.68 -12.52 -12.34
N SER A 96 1.86 -11.46 -13.13
CA SER A 96 3.18 -10.89 -13.38
C SER A 96 3.69 -10.10 -12.17
N ASP A 97 4.94 -10.37 -11.75
CA ASP A 97 5.59 -9.63 -10.65
C ASP A 97 6.30 -8.38 -11.19
N THR A 98 5.50 -7.38 -11.58
CA THR A 98 5.99 -6.06 -12.01
C THR A 98 5.81 -5.01 -10.92
N PRO A 99 6.57 -3.89 -10.93
CA PRO A 99 6.34 -2.79 -9.99
C PRO A 99 4.89 -2.30 -10.00
N ALA A 100 4.27 -2.18 -11.17
CA ALA A 100 2.88 -1.77 -11.30
C ALA A 100 1.89 -2.80 -10.73
N ALA A 101 2.11 -4.10 -10.95
CA ALA A 101 1.30 -5.15 -10.34
C ALA A 101 1.41 -5.14 -8.81
N ARG A 102 2.61 -4.92 -8.27
CA ARG A 102 2.82 -4.75 -6.82
C ARG A 102 2.05 -3.54 -6.29
N ALA A 103 2.14 -2.39 -6.95
CA ALA A 103 1.42 -1.18 -6.55
C ALA A 103 -0.10 -1.39 -6.52
N CYS A 104 -0.65 -2.08 -7.52
CA CYS A 104 -2.07 -2.44 -7.57
C CYS A 104 -2.45 -3.42 -6.46
N THR A 105 -1.63 -4.44 -6.20
CA THR A 105 -1.88 -5.43 -5.14
C THR A 105 -1.82 -4.77 -3.77
N GLU A 106 -0.82 -3.95 -3.49
CA GLU A 106 -0.75 -3.22 -2.21
C GLU A 106 -1.92 -2.26 -2.03
N THR A 107 -2.37 -1.59 -3.10
CA THR A 107 -3.58 -0.77 -3.06
C THR A 107 -4.82 -1.60 -2.71
N PHE A 108 -4.98 -2.77 -3.33
CA PHE A 108 -6.07 -3.70 -3.02
C PHE A 108 -6.03 -4.15 -1.55
N LEU A 109 -4.87 -4.56 -1.06
CA LEU A 109 -4.69 -5.02 0.32
C LEU A 109 -4.92 -3.88 1.32
N ALA A 110 -4.38 -2.69 1.06
CA ALA A 110 -4.60 -1.52 1.90
C ALA A 110 -6.09 -1.16 2.00
N GLN A 111 -6.80 -1.19 0.86
CA GLN A 111 -8.25 -0.97 0.80
C GLN A 111 -9.00 -2.05 1.59
N HIS A 112 -8.66 -3.31 1.40
CA HIS A 112 -9.30 -4.44 2.05
C HIS A 112 -9.14 -4.36 3.58
N PHE A 113 -7.92 -4.19 4.08
CA PHE A 113 -7.65 -4.11 5.52
C PHE A 113 -8.31 -2.89 6.16
N THR A 114 -8.24 -1.73 5.52
CA THR A 114 -8.89 -0.51 6.05
C THR A 114 -10.40 -0.68 6.13
N ARG A 115 -11.05 -1.29 5.14
CA ARG A 115 -12.49 -1.59 5.16
C ARG A 115 -12.89 -2.55 6.27
N ASN A 116 -12.01 -3.46 6.64
CA ASN A 116 -12.19 -4.38 7.76
C ASN A 116 -11.83 -3.75 9.13
N GLY A 117 -11.54 -2.45 9.17
CA GLY A 117 -11.31 -1.69 10.40
C GLY A 117 -9.89 -1.79 10.94
N TYR A 118 -8.91 -2.29 10.17
CA TYR A 118 -7.52 -2.31 10.58
C TYR A 118 -6.83 -0.95 10.38
N THR A 119 -6.03 -0.56 11.35
CA THR A 119 -5.03 0.51 11.21
C THR A 119 -3.80 -0.06 10.52
N LEU A 120 -3.28 0.67 9.54
CA LEU A 120 -2.14 0.25 8.74
C LEU A 120 -0.84 0.88 9.21
N SER A 121 0.17 0.05 9.42
CA SER A 121 1.56 0.44 9.50
C SER A 121 2.43 -0.55 8.70
N TYR A 122 3.73 -0.37 8.66
CA TYR A 122 4.66 -1.27 7.97
C TYR A 122 5.93 -1.44 8.78
N TRP A 123 6.74 -2.43 8.46
CA TRP A 123 8.07 -2.57 9.03
C TRP A 123 9.12 -2.63 7.92
N SER A 124 10.27 -2.02 8.17
CA SER A 124 11.42 -2.13 7.29
C SER A 124 12.72 -2.18 8.09
N SER A 125 13.62 -3.06 7.66
CA SER A 125 14.99 -3.17 8.14
C SER A 125 15.92 -2.47 7.14
N GLY A 126 15.85 -1.14 7.09
CA GLY A 126 16.56 -0.35 6.08
C GLY A 126 16.19 -0.81 4.65
N ASN A 127 17.23 -1.09 3.83
CA ASN A 127 17.01 -1.55 2.45
C ASN A 127 17.03 -3.08 2.28
N GLN A 128 16.96 -3.85 3.37
CA GLN A 128 17.20 -5.29 3.32
C GLN A 128 15.94 -6.15 3.39
N ALA A 129 14.92 -5.70 4.11
CA ALA A 129 13.65 -6.40 4.24
C ALA A 129 12.53 -5.41 4.58
N GLU A 130 11.32 -5.70 4.14
CA GLU A 130 10.13 -4.92 4.43
C GLU A 130 8.92 -5.86 4.60
N VAL A 131 8.14 -5.64 5.65
CA VAL A 131 6.81 -6.21 5.79
C VAL A 131 5.83 -5.07 5.49
N PRO A 132 5.13 -5.11 4.36
CA PRO A 132 4.35 -3.97 3.85
C PRO A 132 3.14 -3.63 4.72
N PHE A 133 2.60 -4.60 5.46
CA PHE A 133 1.46 -4.39 6.32
C PHE A 133 1.69 -4.95 7.73
N LEU A 134 1.70 -4.06 8.70
CA LEU A 134 1.46 -4.37 10.09
C LEU A 134 0.07 -3.83 10.42
N LEU A 135 -0.84 -4.72 10.73
CA LEU A 135 -2.24 -4.46 10.98
C LEU A 135 -2.50 -4.41 12.48
N GLU A 136 -3.31 -3.44 12.91
CA GLU A 136 -3.75 -3.35 14.29
C GLU A 136 -5.26 -3.11 14.32
N LYS A 137 -5.95 -3.92 15.11
CA LYS A 137 -7.38 -3.79 15.37
C LYS A 137 -7.69 -4.35 16.76
N GLU A 138 -8.30 -3.54 17.62
CA GLU A 138 -8.76 -3.96 18.97
C GLU A 138 -7.64 -4.62 19.80
N GLY A 139 -6.40 -4.12 19.67
CA GLY A 139 -5.24 -4.65 20.37
C GLY A 139 -4.63 -5.93 19.74
N ARG A 140 -5.23 -6.48 18.69
CA ARG A 140 -4.65 -7.57 17.90
C ARG A 140 -3.70 -7.00 16.86
N HIS A 141 -2.50 -7.58 16.80
CA HIS A 141 -1.47 -7.21 15.83
C HIS A 141 -1.19 -8.35 14.88
N ILE A 142 -1.10 -8.07 13.60
CA ILE A 142 -0.86 -9.05 12.53
C ILE A 142 0.19 -8.49 11.58
N ALA A 143 1.16 -9.32 11.19
CA ALA A 143 2.13 -8.96 10.17
C ALA A 143 1.78 -9.68 8.85
N VAL A 144 1.65 -8.92 7.76
CA VAL A 144 1.27 -9.46 6.46
C VAL A 144 2.29 -9.09 5.40
N ASP A 145 2.84 -10.10 4.74
CA ASP A 145 3.62 -9.98 3.51
C ASP A 145 2.85 -10.62 2.36
N TYR A 146 3.26 -10.38 1.12
CA TYR A 146 2.60 -10.98 -0.04
C TYR A 146 3.61 -11.37 -1.12
N ARG A 147 3.19 -12.26 -2.01
CA ARG A 147 3.92 -12.61 -3.23
C ARG A 147 2.97 -12.85 -4.40
N LEU A 148 3.38 -12.42 -5.58
CA LEU A 148 2.57 -12.45 -6.80
C LEU A 148 2.85 -13.66 -7.69
N THR A 149 3.97 -14.35 -7.46
CA THR A 149 4.36 -15.52 -8.24
C THR A 149 4.60 -16.72 -7.34
N PRO A 150 4.30 -17.95 -7.80
CA PRO A 150 4.65 -19.17 -7.07
C PRO A 150 6.16 -19.22 -6.82
N HIS A 151 6.53 -19.84 -5.71
CA HIS A 151 7.94 -20.09 -5.33
C HIS A 151 8.82 -18.85 -5.13
N GLN A 152 8.28 -17.64 -5.21
CA GLN A 152 9.02 -16.44 -4.84
C GLN A 152 9.46 -16.55 -3.38
N LYS A 153 10.78 -16.55 -3.16
CA LYS A 153 11.34 -16.63 -1.81
C LYS A 153 11.16 -15.28 -1.12
N THR A 154 10.55 -15.28 0.05
CA THR A 154 10.56 -14.13 0.95
C THR A 154 11.17 -14.53 2.28
N ARG A 155 12.01 -13.65 2.84
CA ARG A 155 12.56 -13.79 4.19
C ARG A 155 12.07 -12.66 5.09
N ASN A 156 11.16 -11.82 4.58
CA ASN A 156 10.73 -10.62 5.27
C ASN A 156 10.10 -10.93 6.63
N LEU A 157 9.13 -11.86 6.66
CA LEU A 157 8.44 -12.26 7.90
C LEU A 157 9.39 -12.93 8.90
N THR A 158 10.26 -13.82 8.43
CA THR A 158 11.25 -14.49 9.31
C THR A 158 12.22 -13.46 9.91
N ARG A 159 12.66 -12.51 9.09
CA ARG A 159 13.55 -11.44 9.55
C ARG A 159 12.84 -10.48 10.50
N PHE A 160 11.60 -10.11 10.19
CA PHE A 160 10.75 -9.32 11.07
C PHE A 160 10.63 -9.95 12.45
N ARG A 161 10.31 -11.24 12.54
CA ARG A 161 10.23 -11.98 13.81
C ARG A 161 11.54 -11.91 14.58
N ALA A 162 12.66 -12.19 13.90
CA ALA A 162 13.98 -12.21 14.53
C ALA A 162 14.41 -10.83 15.05
N GLU A 163 14.19 -9.76 14.29
CA GLU A 163 14.60 -8.40 14.66
C GLU A 163 13.66 -7.78 15.70
N MET A 164 12.37 -8.06 15.62
CA MET A 164 11.38 -7.50 16.56
C MET A 164 11.23 -8.33 17.83
N ASN A 165 11.78 -9.55 17.87
CA ASN A 165 11.63 -10.50 18.96
C ASN A 165 10.17 -10.60 19.43
N THR A 166 9.25 -10.78 18.46
CA THR A 166 7.80 -10.72 18.68
C THR A 166 7.13 -12.02 18.29
N ASP A 167 6.05 -12.33 18.98
CA ASP A 167 5.17 -13.46 18.67
C ASP A 167 3.89 -13.03 17.96
N VAL A 168 3.95 -11.96 17.19
CA VAL A 168 2.85 -11.48 16.37
C VAL A 168 2.46 -12.53 15.33
N GLU A 169 1.16 -12.70 15.14
CA GLU A 169 0.59 -13.56 14.11
C GLU A 169 1.01 -13.09 12.72
N MET A 170 1.49 -14.00 11.87
CA MET A 170 2.07 -13.64 10.58
C MET A 170 1.45 -14.39 9.43
N TYR A 171 1.13 -13.65 8.35
CA TYR A 171 0.55 -14.19 7.14
C TYR A 171 1.37 -13.82 5.90
N LEU A 172 1.55 -14.80 5.03
CA LEU A 172 2.04 -14.59 3.67
C LEU A 172 0.89 -14.79 2.70
N LEU A 173 0.38 -13.71 2.13
CA LEU A 173 -0.63 -13.79 1.07
C LEU A 173 0.03 -14.22 -0.24
N SER A 174 -0.55 -15.19 -0.92
CA SER A 174 0.08 -15.87 -2.06
C SER A 174 -0.95 -16.25 -3.12
N VAL A 175 -0.46 -16.57 -4.31
CA VAL A 175 -1.23 -17.24 -5.37
C VAL A 175 -1.30 -18.76 -5.17
N GLU A 176 -0.64 -19.29 -4.16
CA GLU A 176 -0.66 -20.72 -3.80
C GLU A 176 -1.80 -21.02 -2.81
N ASP A 177 -2.12 -22.32 -2.68
CA ASP A 177 -3.10 -22.81 -1.73
C ASP A 177 -2.65 -22.61 -0.27
N PHE A 178 -3.62 -22.68 0.64
CA PHE A 178 -3.37 -22.58 2.09
C PHE A 178 -2.33 -23.61 2.54
N ARG A 179 -1.36 -23.13 3.32
CA ARG A 179 -0.33 -23.95 3.99
C ARG A 179 0.07 -23.34 5.32
N GLU A 180 0.31 -24.19 6.27
CA GLU A 180 0.96 -23.80 7.53
C GLU A 180 2.48 -23.93 7.41
N LYS A 181 3.18 -22.97 7.93
CA LYS A 181 4.61 -22.97 8.18
C LYS A 181 4.84 -22.76 9.67
N GLU A 182 5.97 -23.22 10.15
CA GLU A 182 6.35 -23.07 11.58
C GLU A 182 6.23 -21.62 12.09
N ASN A 183 6.47 -20.63 11.23
CA ASN A 183 6.56 -19.23 11.62
C ASN A 183 5.51 -18.29 11.01
N TYR A 184 4.71 -18.76 10.06
CA TYR A 184 3.65 -17.96 9.42
C TYR A 184 2.70 -18.85 8.61
N HIS A 185 1.48 -18.35 8.41
CA HIS A 185 0.47 -19.00 7.56
C HIS A 185 0.59 -18.51 6.12
N ILE A 186 0.52 -19.40 5.14
CA ILE A 186 0.37 -19.05 3.73
C ILE A 186 -1.12 -19.11 3.42
N VAL A 187 -1.67 -18.01 2.93
CA VAL A 187 -3.10 -17.87 2.63
C VAL A 187 -3.26 -17.34 1.21
N PRO A 188 -4.18 -17.89 0.42
CA PRO A 188 -4.49 -17.31 -0.89
C PRO A 188 -4.91 -15.85 -0.78
N VAL A 189 -4.46 -15.00 -1.73
CA VAL A 189 -4.76 -13.55 -1.70
C VAL A 189 -6.27 -13.28 -1.65
N TYR A 190 -7.07 -14.10 -2.32
CA TYR A 190 -8.53 -13.98 -2.34
C TYR A 190 -9.23 -14.41 -1.06
N ALA A 191 -8.56 -15.18 -0.21
CA ALA A 191 -9.05 -15.66 1.08
C ALA A 191 -8.51 -14.82 2.26
N GLY A 192 -7.96 -13.66 1.97
CA GLY A 192 -7.52 -12.71 2.99
C GLY A 192 -8.67 -12.36 3.95
N PHE A 193 -8.36 -12.30 5.21
CA PHE A 193 -9.24 -12.12 6.37
C PHE A 193 -9.89 -10.74 6.47
#